data_729085daef32834432e3998f5de6bfb0
#
_entry.id   729085daef32834432e3998f5de6bfb0
#
_cell.length_a   1.000
_cell.length_b   1.000
_cell.length_c   1.000
_cell.angle_alpha   90.00
_cell.angle_beta   90.00
_cell.angle_gamma   90.00
#
_symmetry.space_group_name_H-M   'P 1'
#
loop_
_entity.id
_entity.type
_entity.pdbx_description
1 polymer ?
#
loop_
_entity_poly.entity_id
_entity_poly.type
_entity_poly.pdbx_seq_one_letter_code
_entity_poly.pdbx_strand_id
1 'polypeptide(L)'
;RQIEAAIAAVAEQDEWLRQHPPRIEWLSGTGSAEVSEDHPLYQTVHQAIASVTGRAPYVNPLHSGSDIRNPMLHAGIPTVGIGSLAGDLSQNGRHDEWVDIEDYLRAVAATASIMTSWCEEAWNTER
;
A
#
# COMPACT_ATOMS: atom_id res chain seq x y z
N ARG A 1 -1.25 -21.79 -6.17
CA ARG A 1 -1.64 -23.06 -5.53
C ARG A 1 -3.04 -23.00 -4.89
N GLN A 2 -3.32 -22.05 -3.95
CA GLN A 2 -4.64 -21.94 -3.31
C GLN A 2 -5.76 -21.61 -4.32
N ILE A 3 -5.51 -20.64 -5.20
CA ILE A 3 -6.46 -20.23 -6.25
C ILE A 3 -6.72 -21.40 -7.22
N GLU A 4 -5.69 -22.08 -7.66
CA GLU A 4 -5.80 -23.24 -8.54
C GLU A 4 -6.63 -24.36 -7.90
N ALA A 5 -6.37 -24.65 -6.62
CA ALA A 5 -7.15 -25.64 -5.87
C ALA A 5 -8.62 -25.24 -5.71
N ALA A 6 -8.89 -23.95 -5.43
CA ALA A 6 -10.26 -23.45 -5.32
C ALA A 6 -11.02 -23.55 -6.65
N ILE A 7 -10.37 -23.17 -7.75
CA ILE A 7 -10.98 -23.28 -9.10
C ILE A 7 -11.25 -24.74 -9.47
N ALA A 8 -10.29 -25.64 -9.20
CA ALA A 8 -10.46 -27.06 -9.45
C ALA A 8 -11.61 -27.64 -8.63
N ALA A 9 -11.72 -27.28 -7.33
CA ALA A 9 -12.80 -27.76 -6.48
C ALA A 9 -14.19 -27.30 -6.94
N VAL A 10 -14.31 -26.09 -7.48
CA VAL A 10 -15.57 -25.59 -8.07
C VAL A 10 -15.85 -26.29 -9.39
N ALA A 11 -14.85 -26.49 -10.24
CA ALA A 11 -14.99 -27.16 -11.53
C ALA A 11 -15.46 -28.61 -11.37
N GLU A 12 -15.04 -29.32 -10.34
CA GLU A 12 -15.49 -30.69 -10.04
C GLU A 12 -16.98 -30.78 -9.67
N GLN A 13 -17.62 -29.71 -9.25
CA GLN A 13 -19.03 -29.65 -8.88
C GLN A 13 -19.96 -29.42 -10.08
N ASP A 14 -19.40 -28.97 -11.21
CA ASP A 14 -20.15 -28.67 -12.43
C ASP A 14 -19.89 -29.74 -13.50
N GLU A 15 -20.93 -30.30 -14.06
CA GLU A 15 -20.83 -31.42 -15.03
C GLU A 15 -20.11 -31.00 -16.32
N TRP A 16 -20.33 -29.76 -16.79
CA TRP A 16 -19.67 -29.24 -17.98
C TRP A 16 -18.21 -28.91 -17.72
N LEU A 17 -17.90 -28.25 -16.60
CA LEU A 17 -16.54 -27.89 -16.24
C LEU A 17 -15.65 -29.09 -15.92
N ARG A 18 -16.21 -30.20 -15.42
CA ARG A 18 -15.47 -31.46 -15.28
C ARG A 18 -14.98 -32.02 -16.62
N GLN A 19 -15.79 -31.87 -17.67
CA GLN A 19 -15.41 -32.29 -19.02
C GLN A 19 -14.53 -31.25 -19.74
N HIS A 20 -14.61 -30.00 -19.33
CA HIS A 20 -13.89 -28.85 -19.90
C HIS A 20 -13.20 -28.05 -18.79
N PRO A 21 -12.16 -28.62 -18.13
CA PRO A 21 -11.53 -27.98 -16.99
C PRO A 21 -10.91 -26.63 -17.39
N PRO A 22 -11.08 -25.58 -16.57
CA PRO A 22 -10.52 -24.27 -16.85
C PRO A 22 -9.00 -24.32 -16.87
N ARG A 23 -8.41 -23.70 -17.88
CA ARG A 23 -6.95 -23.51 -17.96
C ARG A 23 -6.59 -22.20 -17.27
N ILE A 24 -5.65 -22.29 -16.31
CA ILE A 24 -5.13 -21.13 -15.60
C ILE A 24 -3.78 -20.78 -16.20
N GLU A 25 -3.62 -19.50 -16.59
CA GLU A 25 -2.37 -18.95 -17.05
C GLU A 25 -1.99 -17.76 -16.16
N TRP A 26 -0.86 -17.85 -15.47
CA TRP A 26 -0.33 -16.79 -14.64
C TRP A 26 0.48 -15.81 -15.48
N LEU A 27 -0.10 -14.65 -15.78
CA LEU A 27 0.55 -13.63 -16.61
C LEU A 27 1.57 -12.81 -15.83
N SER A 28 1.31 -12.58 -14.55
CA SER A 28 2.22 -11.86 -13.66
C SER A 28 1.93 -12.20 -12.20
N GLY A 29 2.87 -11.88 -11.33
CA GLY A 29 2.70 -11.98 -9.89
C GLY A 29 3.64 -11.02 -9.18
N THR A 30 3.18 -10.48 -8.06
CA THR A 30 3.98 -9.59 -7.23
C THR A 30 3.99 -10.08 -5.78
N GLY A 31 5.12 -9.93 -5.10
CA GLY A 31 5.19 -10.13 -3.66
C GLY A 31 4.38 -9.06 -2.90
N SER A 32 3.82 -9.43 -1.78
CA SER A 32 3.27 -8.49 -0.80
C SER A 32 4.31 -8.10 0.23
N ALA A 33 4.17 -6.91 0.81
CA ALA A 33 4.97 -6.45 1.92
C ALA A 33 4.06 -5.69 2.90
N GLU A 34 4.39 -5.77 4.18
CA GLU A 34 3.61 -5.16 5.26
C GLU A 34 4.55 -4.58 6.30
N VAL A 35 4.23 -3.40 6.81
CA VAL A 35 4.86 -2.79 7.98
C VAL A 35 3.88 -2.87 9.13
N SER A 36 4.31 -3.41 10.28
CA SER A 36 3.47 -3.46 11.48
C SER A 36 3.08 -2.05 11.92
N GLU A 37 1.87 -1.92 12.43
CA GLU A 37 1.40 -0.66 13.04
C GLU A 37 2.23 -0.25 14.25
N ASP A 38 2.86 -1.21 14.95
CA ASP A 38 3.77 -0.97 16.09
C ASP A 38 5.18 -0.52 15.64
N HIS A 39 5.47 -0.53 14.34
CA HIS A 39 6.79 -0.13 13.85
C HIS A 39 6.99 1.38 14.03
N PRO A 40 8.16 1.85 14.53
CA PRO A 40 8.43 3.27 14.78
C PRO A 40 8.15 4.16 13.57
N LEU A 41 8.54 3.74 12.36
CA LEU A 41 8.25 4.48 11.13
C LEU A 41 6.74 4.68 10.91
N TYR A 42 5.93 3.63 11.12
CA TYR A 42 4.47 3.74 10.98
C TYR A 42 3.90 4.74 11.99
N GLN A 43 4.35 4.67 13.24
CA GLN A 43 3.90 5.57 14.30
C GLN A 43 4.30 7.04 14.01
N THR A 44 5.53 7.29 13.56
CA THR A 44 5.99 8.62 13.17
C THR A 44 5.14 9.19 12.03
N VAL A 45 4.88 8.39 11.00
CA VAL A 45 4.03 8.77 9.85
C VAL A 45 2.61 9.07 10.32
N HIS A 46 2.02 8.19 11.12
CA HIS A 46 0.66 8.36 11.64
C HIS A 46 0.52 9.65 12.45
N GLN A 47 1.45 9.92 13.37
CA GLN A 47 1.45 11.11 14.21
C GLN A 47 1.64 12.40 13.41
N ALA A 48 2.56 12.40 12.44
CA ALA A 48 2.81 13.56 11.59
C ALA A 48 1.57 13.91 10.75
N ILE A 49 0.91 12.94 10.14
CA ILE A 49 -0.31 13.16 9.38
C ILE A 49 -1.42 13.67 10.31
N ALA A 50 -1.63 13.05 11.46
CA ALA A 50 -2.64 13.49 12.43
C ALA A 50 -2.39 14.93 12.91
N SER A 51 -1.15 15.30 13.17
CA SER A 51 -0.75 16.65 13.57
C SER A 51 -1.06 17.70 12.50
N VAL A 52 -0.75 17.41 11.24
CA VAL A 52 -0.95 18.35 10.13
C VAL A 52 -2.42 18.45 9.72
N THR A 53 -3.16 17.35 9.75
CA THR A 53 -4.54 17.29 9.25
C THR A 53 -5.59 17.51 10.33
N GLY A 54 -5.21 17.39 11.61
CA GLY A 54 -6.13 17.43 12.76
C GLY A 54 -7.01 16.17 12.89
N ARG A 55 -6.73 15.11 12.14
CA ARG A 55 -7.48 13.85 12.15
C ARG A 55 -6.57 12.65 11.94
N ALA A 56 -7.00 11.48 12.40
CA ALA A 56 -6.30 10.23 12.13
C ALA A 56 -6.22 9.98 10.61
N PRO A 57 -5.08 9.49 10.09
CA PRO A 57 -4.97 9.15 8.68
C PRO A 57 -5.92 8.01 8.32
N TYR A 58 -6.46 8.05 7.10
CA TYR A 58 -7.16 6.92 6.53
C TYR A 58 -6.13 5.89 6.04
N VAL A 59 -6.23 4.68 6.56
CA VAL A 59 -5.39 3.56 6.13
C VAL A 59 -6.10 2.83 4.99
N ASN A 60 -5.48 2.80 3.81
CA ASN A 60 -6.02 2.09 2.66
C ASN A 60 -5.51 0.63 2.64
N PRO A 61 -6.34 -0.35 2.99
CA PRO A 61 -5.94 -1.76 3.01
C PRO A 61 -5.85 -2.37 1.60
N LEU A 62 -6.36 -1.69 0.59
CA LEU A 62 -6.42 -2.18 -0.79
C LEU A 62 -5.34 -1.56 -1.68
N HIS A 63 -4.23 -1.13 -1.10
CA HIS A 63 -3.11 -0.59 -1.87
C HIS A 63 -2.47 -1.68 -2.73
N SER A 64 -2.56 -1.53 -4.03
CA SER A 64 -2.05 -2.51 -5.00
C SER A 64 -1.17 -1.85 -6.06
N GLY A 65 -0.26 -2.64 -6.66
CA GLY A 65 0.55 -2.20 -7.79
C GLY A 65 1.65 -1.17 -7.48
N SER A 66 1.92 -0.89 -6.20
CA SER A 66 2.94 0.08 -5.80
C SER A 66 4.32 -0.55 -5.64
N ASP A 67 5.34 0.21 -5.98
CA ASP A 67 6.74 -0.16 -5.83
C ASP A 67 7.29 0.01 -4.41
N ILE A 68 6.49 0.52 -3.45
CA ILE A 68 6.87 0.63 -2.04
C ILE A 68 7.28 -0.71 -1.42
N ARG A 69 6.81 -1.83 -1.96
CA ARG A 69 7.20 -3.18 -1.52
C ARG A 69 8.66 -3.53 -1.85
N ASN A 70 9.24 -2.93 -2.90
CA ASN A 70 10.57 -3.32 -3.38
C ASN A 70 11.67 -3.05 -2.36
N PRO A 71 11.77 -1.90 -1.68
CA PRO A 71 12.74 -1.70 -0.60
C PRO A 71 12.59 -2.72 0.52
N MET A 72 11.37 -3.10 0.88
CA MET A 72 11.10 -4.09 1.92
C MET A 72 11.52 -5.50 1.50
N LEU A 73 11.13 -5.94 0.30
CA LEU A 73 11.38 -7.29 -0.19
C LEU A 73 12.85 -7.55 -0.55
N HIS A 74 13.55 -6.55 -1.06
CA HIS A 74 14.90 -6.72 -1.59
C HIS A 74 16.00 -6.17 -0.69
N ALA A 75 15.69 -5.21 0.18
CA ALA A 75 16.69 -4.57 1.04
C ALA A 75 16.33 -4.60 2.54
N GLY A 76 15.17 -5.12 2.92
CA GLY A 76 14.72 -5.14 4.32
C GLY A 76 14.46 -3.75 4.89
N ILE A 77 14.22 -2.75 4.03
CA ILE A 77 13.98 -1.36 4.43
C ILE A 77 12.49 -1.16 4.65
N PRO A 78 12.03 -0.89 5.88
CA PRO A 78 10.63 -0.59 6.16
C PRO A 78 10.16 0.61 5.35
N THR A 79 9.01 0.51 4.70
CA THR A 79 8.51 1.53 3.80
C THR A 79 7.01 1.73 4.01
N VAL A 80 6.59 2.97 4.25
CA VAL A 80 5.19 3.35 4.41
C VAL A 80 4.81 4.29 3.27
N GLY A 81 3.74 3.96 2.54
CA GLY A 81 3.19 4.82 1.50
C GLY A 81 2.28 5.88 2.10
N ILE A 82 2.46 7.12 1.67
CA ILE A 82 1.58 8.24 2.00
C ILE A 82 1.18 8.96 0.72
N GLY A 83 0.06 9.63 0.73
CA GLY A 83 -0.39 10.44 -0.40
C GLY A 83 -1.60 11.29 -0.05
N SER A 84 -1.89 12.23 -0.93
CA SER A 84 -3.08 13.07 -0.89
C SER A 84 -4.30 12.34 -1.45
N LEU A 85 -5.49 12.89 -1.17
CA LEU A 85 -6.72 12.47 -1.83
C LEU A 85 -6.59 12.74 -3.33
N ALA A 86 -6.77 11.71 -4.10
CA ALA A 86 -6.70 11.72 -5.56
C ALA A 86 -7.86 10.92 -6.14
N GLY A 87 -7.96 10.87 -7.45
CA GLY A 87 -8.96 10.11 -8.16
C GLY A 87 -9.13 8.67 -7.66
N ASP A 88 -10.23 8.06 -7.99
CA ASP A 88 -10.48 6.67 -7.62
C ASP A 88 -9.64 5.68 -8.46
N LEU A 89 -9.69 4.40 -8.10
CA LEU A 89 -8.94 3.35 -8.79
C LEU A 89 -9.31 3.22 -10.29
N SER A 90 -10.49 3.67 -10.69
CA SER A 90 -10.93 3.64 -12.08
C SER A 90 -10.23 4.69 -12.95
N GLN A 91 -9.68 5.73 -12.34
CA GLN A 91 -8.98 6.85 -12.99
C GLN A 91 -7.47 6.69 -12.99
N ASN A 92 -6.94 5.75 -12.20
CA ASN A 92 -5.51 5.55 -12.05
C ASN A 92 -4.84 5.25 -13.41
N GLY A 93 -3.86 6.07 -13.80
CA GLY A 93 -3.16 6.00 -15.08
C GLY A 93 -3.93 6.56 -16.28
N ARG A 94 -5.03 7.25 -16.07
CA ARG A 94 -5.79 7.92 -17.12
C ARG A 94 -5.41 9.40 -17.24
N HIS A 95 -5.81 10.01 -18.36
CA HIS A 95 -5.55 11.43 -18.64
C HIS A 95 -6.41 12.41 -17.84
N ASP A 96 -7.43 11.93 -17.14
CA ASP A 96 -8.35 12.69 -16.31
C ASP A 96 -8.13 12.47 -14.80
N GLU A 97 -6.98 11.97 -14.42
CA GLU A 97 -6.58 11.90 -13.01
C GLU A 97 -6.58 13.28 -12.36
N TRP A 98 -6.98 13.33 -11.11
CA TRP A 98 -7.02 14.55 -10.33
C TRP A 98 -6.44 14.35 -8.94
N VAL A 99 -6.05 15.45 -8.31
CA VAL A 99 -5.63 15.50 -6.91
C VAL A 99 -6.31 16.70 -6.24
N ASP A 100 -6.73 16.53 -5.00
CA ASP A 100 -7.18 17.64 -4.16
C ASP A 100 -6.00 18.52 -3.78
N ILE A 101 -6.02 19.80 -4.15
CA ILE A 101 -4.88 20.71 -3.97
C ILE A 101 -4.60 20.97 -2.48
N GLU A 102 -5.64 21.15 -1.67
CA GLU A 102 -5.45 21.39 -0.24
C GLU A 102 -4.88 20.16 0.46
N ASP A 103 -5.36 18.99 0.11
CA ASP A 103 -4.86 17.74 0.66
C ASP A 103 -3.42 17.44 0.18
N TYR A 104 -3.12 17.79 -1.05
CA TYR A 104 -1.74 17.74 -1.57
C TYR A 104 -0.78 18.63 -0.75
N LEU A 105 -1.18 19.86 -0.44
CA LEU A 105 -0.36 20.75 0.40
C LEU A 105 -0.20 20.21 1.82
N ARG A 106 -1.23 19.57 2.37
CA ARG A 106 -1.14 18.86 3.65
C ARG A 106 -0.18 17.67 3.57
N ALA A 107 -0.20 16.91 2.48
CA ALA A 107 0.73 15.80 2.26
C ALA A 107 2.19 16.28 2.20
N VAL A 108 2.46 17.43 1.57
CA VAL A 108 3.79 18.06 1.56
C VAL A 108 4.22 18.44 2.99
N ALA A 109 3.35 19.08 3.75
CA ALA A 109 3.64 19.46 5.15
C ALA A 109 3.86 18.23 6.04
N ALA A 110 3.03 17.19 5.87
CA ALA A 110 3.19 15.93 6.60
C ALA A 110 4.54 15.24 6.27
N THR A 111 4.92 15.22 4.99
CA THR A 111 6.21 14.67 4.56
C THR A 111 7.39 15.41 5.22
N ALA A 112 7.36 16.73 5.24
CA ALA A 112 8.39 17.53 5.92
C ALA A 112 8.45 17.22 7.43
N SER A 113 7.29 17.11 8.08
CA SER A 113 7.18 16.73 9.49
C SER A 113 7.75 15.33 9.76
N ILE A 114 7.43 14.35 8.93
CA ILE A 114 7.94 12.98 9.04
C ILE A 114 9.47 12.97 8.96
N MET A 115 10.03 13.63 7.96
CA MET A 115 11.48 13.69 7.77
C MET A 115 12.19 14.32 8.98
N THR A 116 11.64 15.40 9.51
CA THR A 116 12.21 16.09 10.68
C THR A 116 12.15 15.19 11.92
N SER A 117 10.98 14.65 12.23
CA SER A 117 10.80 13.81 13.42
C SER A 117 11.62 12.52 13.34
N TRP A 118 11.67 11.87 12.20
CA TRP A 118 12.47 10.66 12.01
C TRP A 118 13.96 10.89 12.20
N CYS A 119 14.50 12.00 11.66
CA CYS A 119 15.91 12.33 11.82
C CYS A 119 16.25 12.75 13.27
N GLU A 120 15.35 13.42 13.98
CA GLU A 120 15.54 13.79 15.38
C GLU A 120 15.55 12.57 16.31
N GLU A 121 14.68 11.59 16.08
CA GLU A 121 14.66 10.33 16.83
C GLU A 121 15.94 9.53 16.61
N ALA A 122 16.40 9.39 15.38
CA ALA A 122 17.66 8.72 15.05
C ALA A 122 18.85 9.36 15.75
N TRP A 123 18.94 10.69 15.73
CA TRP A 123 19.98 11.45 16.40
C TRP A 123 20.02 11.26 17.92
N ASN A 124 18.86 11.16 18.56
CA ASN A 124 18.74 10.97 20.00
C ASN A 124 19.05 9.53 20.45
N THR A 125 18.92 8.56 19.59
CA THR A 125 19.17 7.14 19.88
C THR A 125 20.65 6.78 19.82
N GLU A 126 21.47 7.55 19.10
CA GLU A 126 22.92 7.34 18.96
C GLU A 126 23.77 8.06 20.03
N ARG A 127 23.15 8.71 21.00
CA ARG A 127 23.79 9.37 22.15
C ARG A 127 23.52 8.62 23.45
#